data_6412a6cb94de6662846d0a092c54058d
#
_entry.id   6412a6cb94de6662846d0a092c54058d
#
_cell.length_a   1.000
_cell.length_b   1.000
_cell.length_c   1.000
_cell.angle_alpha   90.00
_cell.angle_beta   90.00
_cell.angle_gamma   90.00
#
_symmetry.space_group_name_H-M   'P 1'
#
loop_
_entity.id
_entity.type
_entity.pdbx_description
1 polymer ?
#
loop_
_entity_poly.entity_id
_entity_poly.type
_entity_poly.pdbx_seq_one_letter_code
_entity_poly.pdbx_strand_id
1 'polypeptide(L)'
;MIKHSHSLQLRTMRAVALVVAGSILAAGTMTGCKSIRKNTNNTQRGAIIGAGAGAVAGGLIGRKSGNTAVGAILGATVGGAGGALIGRQMDKQAEELRRRLENARIERVGEGIKITFDSDFLFDVDQYNLKSANRDNMTKLAETLKKYNDTEVLIEGHADNTGSDQHNLKLSERRAKTVAKLLQSEGIKGNRLTEKGYGESQPLADNSSVSGRQQNRRVEVAIFANEKLRKAAERGTIGNINS
;
A
#
# COMPACT_ATOMS: atom_id res chain seq x y z
N MET A 1 3.47 -65.78 -14.79
CA MET A 1 4.30 -65.51 -13.61
C MET A 1 4.64 -64.02 -13.57
N ILE A 2 3.77 -63.15 -13.10
CA ILE A 2 4.01 -61.77 -12.64
C ILE A 2 2.68 -61.26 -12.06
N LYS A 3 2.41 -61.55 -10.79
CA LYS A 3 1.34 -60.94 -9.98
C LYS A 3 1.84 -60.95 -8.55
N HIS A 4 2.67 -59.99 -8.16
CA HIS A 4 2.99 -59.75 -6.76
C HIS A 4 3.85 -58.45 -6.58
N SER A 5 3.44 -57.30 -7.06
CA SER A 5 4.14 -56.07 -6.68
C SER A 5 3.25 -54.82 -6.46
N HIS A 6 1.93 -54.95 -6.55
CA HIS A 6 1.02 -53.81 -6.39
C HIS A 6 0.45 -53.62 -4.97
N SER A 7 0.67 -54.54 -4.04
CA SER A 7 0.10 -54.47 -2.69
C SER A 7 1.01 -53.78 -1.64
N LEU A 8 2.25 -53.55 -1.94
CA LEU A 8 3.21 -52.94 -0.99
C LEU A 8 3.25 -51.41 -1.07
N GLN A 9 2.91 -50.82 -2.22
CA GLN A 9 2.95 -49.36 -2.42
C GLN A 9 1.76 -48.63 -1.77
N LEU A 10 0.63 -49.28 -1.56
CA LEU A 10 -0.57 -48.67 -0.95
C LEU A 10 -0.55 -48.60 0.58
N ARG A 11 0.35 -49.32 1.23
CA ARG A 11 0.47 -49.32 2.72
C ARG A 11 1.38 -48.22 3.27
N THR A 12 2.31 -47.69 2.47
CA THR A 12 3.24 -46.63 2.89
C THR A 12 2.65 -45.25 2.69
N MET A 13 1.66 -45.04 1.86
CA MET A 13 1.01 -43.73 1.67
C MET A 13 -0.09 -43.40 2.70
N ARG A 14 -0.53 -44.38 3.50
CA ARG A 14 -1.51 -44.15 4.59
C ARG A 14 -0.90 -43.78 5.95
N ALA A 15 0.40 -43.93 6.12
CA ALA A 15 1.10 -43.66 7.37
C ALA A 15 1.66 -42.23 7.46
N VAL A 16 1.76 -41.45 6.35
CA VAL A 16 2.29 -40.11 6.33
C VAL A 16 1.21 -39.03 6.48
N ALA A 17 -0.06 -39.38 6.31
CA ALA A 17 -1.17 -38.42 6.38
C ALA A 17 -1.73 -38.16 7.80
N LEU A 18 -1.18 -38.76 8.86
CA LEU A 18 -1.72 -38.68 10.23
C LEU A 18 -0.78 -38.00 11.26
N VAL A 19 0.33 -37.39 10.84
CA VAL A 19 1.29 -36.73 11.75
C VAL A 19 1.29 -35.20 11.62
N VAL A 20 0.50 -34.60 10.70
CA VAL A 20 0.46 -33.15 10.52
C VAL A 20 -0.74 -32.46 11.18
N ALA A 21 -1.65 -33.22 11.80
CA ALA A 21 -2.87 -32.68 12.42
C ALA A 21 -2.79 -32.49 13.95
N GLY A 22 -1.62 -32.50 14.58
CA GLY A 22 -1.51 -32.58 16.04
C GLY A 22 -0.60 -31.56 16.74
N SER A 23 -0.38 -30.37 16.22
CA SER A 23 0.53 -29.43 16.92
C SER A 23 0.18 -27.94 16.72
N ILE A 24 -1.09 -27.53 16.88
CA ILE A 24 -1.43 -26.13 17.10
C ILE A 24 -2.52 -26.08 18.17
N LEU A 25 -2.14 -26.35 19.41
CA LEU A 25 -2.91 -25.92 20.60
C LEU A 25 -1.95 -25.91 21.79
N ALA A 26 -1.29 -24.80 22.04
CA ALA A 26 -0.92 -24.36 23.40
C ALA A 26 -0.20 -23.01 23.34
N ALA A 27 -0.71 -22.17 24.11
CA ALA A 27 -0.15 -21.10 24.93
C ALA A 27 -0.41 -19.69 24.43
N GLY A 28 -1.63 -19.25 24.67
CA GLY A 28 -1.88 -17.87 25.04
C GLY A 28 -1.27 -17.59 26.40
N THR A 29 -0.27 -16.75 26.48
CA THR A 29 0.03 -16.00 27.69
C THR A 29 0.11 -14.53 27.34
N MET A 30 -0.95 -13.83 27.74
CA MET A 30 -0.93 -12.38 27.87
C MET A 30 0.22 -11.98 28.81
N THR A 31 1.17 -11.22 28.28
CA THR A 31 2.03 -10.42 29.14
C THR A 31 2.19 -9.03 28.54
N GLY A 32 1.50 -8.08 29.20
CA GLY A 32 2.03 -6.79 29.56
C GLY A 32 2.40 -5.83 28.45
N CYS A 33 1.52 -4.89 28.18
CA CYS A 33 1.86 -3.57 27.67
C CYS A 33 3.00 -2.97 28.53
N LYS A 34 4.24 -3.11 28.09
CA LYS A 34 5.33 -2.29 28.59
C LYS A 34 5.60 -1.20 27.57
N SER A 35 5.26 0.01 27.98
CA SER A 35 5.50 1.29 27.32
C SER A 35 6.79 1.31 26.51
N ILE A 36 6.69 1.26 25.18
CA ILE A 36 7.78 1.61 24.28
C ILE A 36 7.80 3.16 24.14
N ARG A 37 8.22 3.80 25.22
CA ARG A 37 8.61 5.20 25.24
C ARG A 37 10.10 5.21 25.54
N LYS A 38 10.94 5.18 24.50
CA LYS A 38 12.22 5.92 24.39
C LYS A 38 12.99 5.44 23.16
N ASN A 39 13.37 6.41 22.36
CA ASN A 39 14.29 6.31 21.23
C ASN A 39 13.70 5.90 19.88
N THR A 40 12.72 6.68 19.38
CA THR A 40 12.31 6.61 17.97
C THR A 40 12.85 7.82 17.23
N ASN A 41 13.79 7.61 16.32
CA ASN A 41 14.28 8.62 15.38
C ASN A 41 13.13 9.06 14.46
N ASN A 42 13.21 10.27 13.89
CA ASN A 42 12.16 10.86 13.03
C ASN A 42 11.71 9.95 11.88
N THR A 43 12.56 9.04 11.41
CA THR A 43 12.25 8.02 10.40
C THR A 43 11.23 6.97 10.89
N GLN A 44 11.17 6.70 12.21
CA GLN A 44 10.22 5.74 12.79
C GLN A 44 8.87 6.40 13.13
N ARG A 45 8.83 7.73 13.36
CA ARG A 45 7.58 8.44 13.63
C ARG A 45 6.62 8.46 12.43
N GLY A 46 7.16 8.50 11.20
CA GLY A 46 6.33 8.40 9.99
C GLY A 46 5.67 7.03 9.76
N ALA A 47 6.16 5.96 10.42
CA ALA A 47 5.60 4.60 10.29
C ALA A 47 4.45 4.31 11.26
N ILE A 48 4.21 5.19 12.25
CA ILE A 48 3.27 4.93 13.37
C ILE A 48 1.98 5.75 13.26
N ILE A 49 1.94 6.73 12.34
CA ILE A 49 0.78 7.61 12.21
C ILE A 49 -0.16 7.04 11.14
N GLY A 50 -1.26 6.46 11.57
CA GLY A 50 -2.44 6.21 10.76
C GLY A 50 -2.80 4.77 10.45
N ALA A 51 -2.03 3.77 10.86
CA ALA A 51 -2.42 2.39 10.60
C ALA A 51 -2.46 1.59 11.89
N GLY A 52 -3.55 0.90 12.14
CA GLY A 52 -3.61 -0.15 13.16
C GLY A 52 -2.46 -1.16 12.97
N ALA A 53 -2.15 -1.96 13.98
CA ALA A 53 -0.98 -2.85 14.05
C ALA A 53 -0.66 -3.65 12.78
N GLY A 54 -1.66 -3.92 11.92
CA GLY A 54 -1.51 -4.65 10.66
C GLY A 54 -0.78 -3.86 9.57
N ALA A 55 -1.05 -2.56 9.40
CA ALA A 55 -0.39 -1.76 8.35
C ALA A 55 1.07 -1.42 8.71
N VAL A 56 1.40 -1.35 10.00
CA VAL A 56 2.80 -1.22 10.46
C VAL A 56 3.59 -2.48 10.12
N ALA A 57 3.01 -3.67 10.35
CA ALA A 57 3.64 -4.93 9.98
C ALA A 57 3.76 -5.08 8.44
N GLY A 58 2.71 -4.69 7.68
CA GLY A 58 2.71 -4.70 6.23
C GLY A 58 3.73 -3.74 5.61
N GLY A 59 3.89 -2.53 6.17
CA GLY A 59 4.90 -1.57 5.74
C GLY A 59 6.34 -2.09 5.93
N LEU A 60 6.60 -2.85 7.01
CA LEU A 60 7.90 -3.50 7.23
C LEU A 60 8.16 -4.65 6.24
N ILE A 61 7.12 -5.43 5.91
CA ILE A 61 7.19 -6.50 4.91
C ILE A 61 7.40 -5.89 3.51
N GLY A 62 6.67 -4.82 3.18
CA GLY A 62 6.81 -4.11 1.91
C GLY A 62 8.20 -3.53 1.69
N ARG A 63 8.85 -3.02 2.74
CA ARG A 63 10.26 -2.57 2.65
C ARG A 63 11.21 -3.70 2.26
N LYS A 64 10.99 -4.89 2.78
CA LYS A 64 11.81 -6.07 2.46
C LYS A 64 11.55 -6.59 1.04
N SER A 65 10.36 -6.38 0.50
CA SER A 65 9.95 -6.74 -0.88
C SER A 65 10.12 -5.59 -1.89
N GLY A 66 10.66 -4.43 -1.47
CA GLY A 66 10.95 -3.30 -2.37
C GLY A 66 9.73 -2.45 -2.78
N ASN A 67 8.53 -2.70 -2.19
CA ASN A 67 7.35 -1.88 -2.49
C ASN A 67 6.52 -1.62 -1.23
N THR A 68 6.75 -0.46 -0.61
CA THR A 68 6.09 -0.08 0.65
C THR A 68 4.61 0.22 0.45
N ALA A 69 4.21 0.79 -0.69
CA ALA A 69 2.81 1.06 -1.03
C ALA A 69 1.98 -0.24 -1.02
N VAL A 70 2.47 -1.28 -1.69
CA VAL A 70 1.86 -2.62 -1.66
C VAL A 70 1.84 -3.18 -0.24
N GLY A 71 2.93 -3.04 0.51
CA GLY A 71 3.03 -3.49 1.90
C GLY A 71 2.01 -2.80 2.81
N ALA A 72 1.79 -1.48 2.67
CA ALA A 72 0.81 -0.73 3.45
C ALA A 72 -0.62 -1.21 3.16
N ILE A 73 -0.95 -1.44 1.89
CA ILE A 73 -2.27 -1.97 1.48
C ILE A 73 -2.49 -3.37 2.08
N LEU A 74 -1.54 -4.29 1.91
CA LEU A 74 -1.66 -5.66 2.41
C LEU A 74 -1.70 -5.73 3.94
N GLY A 75 -0.98 -4.82 4.62
CA GLY A 75 -1.03 -4.70 6.07
C GLY A 75 -2.35 -4.16 6.63
N ALA A 76 -3.16 -3.51 5.79
CA ALA A 76 -4.48 -2.99 6.16
C ALA A 76 -5.64 -3.95 5.83
N THR A 77 -5.37 -5.16 5.34
CA THR A 77 -6.41 -6.13 4.96
C THR A 77 -7.13 -6.71 6.18
N VAL A 78 -8.42 -6.93 6.04
CA VAL A 78 -9.30 -7.56 7.05
C VAL A 78 -9.48 -9.05 6.77
N GLY A 79 -9.58 -9.40 5.48
CA GLY A 79 -9.85 -10.76 5.04
C GLY A 79 -11.31 -11.21 5.23
N GLY A 80 -11.61 -12.44 4.83
CA GLY A 80 -12.94 -13.05 5.00
C GLY A 80 -14.08 -12.24 4.36
N ALA A 81 -15.27 -12.30 4.98
CA ALA A 81 -16.46 -11.60 4.49
C ALA A 81 -16.31 -10.06 4.56
N GLY A 82 -15.64 -9.54 5.59
CA GLY A 82 -15.34 -8.12 5.75
C GLY A 82 -14.44 -7.60 4.62
N GLY A 83 -13.37 -8.34 4.32
CA GLY A 83 -12.48 -8.01 3.22
C GLY A 83 -13.17 -8.02 1.86
N ALA A 84 -14.13 -8.92 1.64
CA ALA A 84 -14.94 -8.92 0.42
C ALA A 84 -15.84 -7.66 0.28
N LEU A 85 -16.30 -7.10 1.39
CA LEU A 85 -17.06 -5.85 1.40
C LEU A 85 -16.17 -4.65 1.05
N ILE A 86 -14.99 -4.57 1.71
CA ILE A 86 -13.98 -3.54 1.39
C ILE A 86 -13.54 -3.68 -0.07
N GLY A 87 -13.25 -4.89 -0.53
CA GLY A 87 -12.85 -5.17 -1.90
C GLY A 87 -13.84 -4.60 -2.92
N ARG A 88 -15.14 -4.85 -2.76
CA ARG A 88 -16.19 -4.31 -3.64
C ARG A 88 -16.23 -2.77 -3.65
N GLN A 89 -16.02 -2.14 -2.51
CA GLN A 89 -15.93 -0.68 -2.43
C GLN A 89 -14.70 -0.17 -3.19
N MET A 90 -13.55 -0.81 -2.99
CA MET A 90 -12.31 -0.47 -3.69
C MET A 90 -12.40 -0.73 -5.20
N ASP A 91 -13.14 -1.77 -5.64
CA ASP A 91 -13.37 -2.01 -7.07
C ASP A 91 -14.11 -0.85 -7.72
N LYS A 92 -15.20 -0.37 -7.09
CA LYS A 92 -15.96 0.81 -7.56
C LYS A 92 -15.09 2.07 -7.60
N GLN A 93 -14.30 2.30 -6.55
CA GLN A 93 -13.39 3.44 -6.48
C GLN A 93 -12.29 3.34 -7.54
N ALA A 94 -11.68 2.18 -7.73
CA ALA A 94 -10.64 1.98 -8.75
C ALA A 94 -11.19 2.20 -10.16
N GLU A 95 -12.40 1.73 -10.44
CA GLU A 95 -13.05 1.94 -11.73
C GLU A 95 -13.39 3.42 -11.98
N GLU A 96 -13.87 4.13 -10.96
CA GLU A 96 -14.09 5.57 -11.05
C GLU A 96 -12.79 6.33 -11.32
N LEU A 97 -11.70 5.97 -10.62
CA LEU A 97 -10.37 6.56 -10.83
C LEU A 97 -9.87 6.30 -12.26
N ARG A 98 -10.02 5.07 -12.79
CA ARG A 98 -9.61 4.75 -14.18
C ARG A 98 -10.34 5.56 -15.23
N ARG A 99 -11.62 5.89 -14.98
CA ARG A 99 -12.40 6.73 -15.91
C ARG A 99 -12.04 8.21 -15.84
N ARG A 100 -11.52 8.68 -14.72
CA ARG A 100 -11.32 10.11 -14.43
C ARG A 100 -9.88 10.57 -14.57
N LEU A 101 -8.91 9.71 -14.22
CA LEU A 101 -7.50 10.08 -14.19
C LEU A 101 -6.83 9.75 -15.53
N GLU A 102 -6.04 10.70 -16.01
CA GLU A 102 -5.22 10.56 -17.21
C GLU A 102 -3.76 10.27 -16.82
N ASN A 103 -3.05 9.52 -17.65
CA ASN A 103 -1.64 9.17 -17.43
C ASN A 103 -1.34 8.61 -16.03
N ALA A 104 -2.28 7.82 -15.50
CA ALA A 104 -2.18 7.13 -14.22
C ALA A 104 -2.42 5.65 -14.41
N ARG A 105 -1.53 4.82 -13.86
CA ARG A 105 -1.74 3.36 -13.79
C ARG A 105 -2.43 3.02 -12.48
N ILE A 106 -3.65 2.49 -12.55
CA ILE A 106 -4.47 2.15 -11.39
C ILE A 106 -4.58 0.64 -11.27
N GLU A 107 -4.04 0.09 -10.18
CA GLU A 107 -3.95 -1.33 -9.91
C GLU A 107 -4.71 -1.66 -8.62
N ARG A 108 -5.50 -2.75 -8.64
CA ARG A 108 -6.05 -3.32 -7.42
C ARG A 108 -5.00 -4.21 -6.77
N VAL A 109 -4.78 -4.00 -5.48
CA VAL A 109 -3.83 -4.76 -4.68
C VAL A 109 -4.55 -5.19 -3.40
N GLY A 110 -4.83 -6.49 -3.24
CA GLY A 110 -5.59 -6.95 -2.08
C GLY A 110 -6.90 -6.17 -1.87
N GLU A 111 -7.07 -5.59 -0.69
CA GLU A 111 -8.22 -4.74 -0.32
C GLU A 111 -7.94 -3.24 -0.50
N GLY A 112 -7.00 -2.85 -1.36
CA GLY A 112 -6.67 -1.45 -1.63
C GLY A 112 -6.42 -1.15 -3.10
N ILE A 113 -5.99 0.07 -3.38
CA ILE A 113 -5.72 0.58 -4.72
C ILE A 113 -4.32 1.19 -4.71
N LYS A 114 -3.52 0.87 -5.70
CA LYS A 114 -2.27 1.55 -5.99
C LYS A 114 -2.42 2.36 -7.28
N ILE A 115 -2.10 3.64 -7.22
CA ILE A 115 -2.04 4.53 -8.37
C ILE A 115 -0.58 4.89 -8.58
N THR A 116 -0.07 4.75 -9.79
CA THR A 116 1.28 5.16 -10.17
C THR A 116 1.19 6.27 -11.21
N PHE A 117 1.78 7.40 -10.91
CA PHE A 117 1.98 8.51 -11.83
C PHE A 117 3.45 8.58 -12.22
N ASP A 118 3.74 8.79 -13.50
CA ASP A 118 5.06 9.16 -13.97
C ASP A 118 5.43 10.54 -13.42
N SER A 119 6.61 10.67 -12.81
CA SER A 119 7.07 11.96 -12.29
C SER A 119 7.26 12.99 -13.39
N ASP A 120 7.71 12.57 -14.58
CA ASP A 120 7.93 13.48 -15.71
C ASP A 120 6.61 14.04 -16.27
N PHE A 121 5.50 13.32 -16.04
CA PHE A 121 4.16 13.83 -16.28
C PHE A 121 3.79 14.90 -15.25
N LEU A 122 4.02 14.65 -13.97
CA LEU A 122 3.59 15.56 -12.89
C LEU A 122 4.48 16.79 -12.73
N PHE A 123 5.80 16.66 -12.93
CA PHE A 123 6.81 17.67 -12.59
C PHE A 123 7.79 17.89 -13.75
N ASP A 124 8.41 19.03 -13.81
CA ASP A 124 9.57 19.24 -14.66
C ASP A 124 10.82 18.54 -14.10
N VAL A 125 11.85 18.40 -14.93
CA VAL A 125 13.11 17.78 -14.54
C VAL A 125 13.69 18.50 -13.32
N ASP A 126 14.06 17.73 -12.32
CA ASP A 126 14.59 18.24 -11.04
C ASP A 126 13.67 19.22 -10.28
N GLN A 127 12.39 19.28 -10.65
CA GLN A 127 11.40 20.11 -9.98
C GLN A 127 10.43 19.29 -9.13
N TYR A 128 9.82 19.96 -8.15
CA TYR A 128 8.78 19.41 -7.28
C TYR A 128 7.49 20.24 -7.30
N ASN A 129 7.48 21.34 -8.08
CA ASN A 129 6.26 22.11 -8.32
C ASN A 129 5.43 21.38 -9.38
N LEU A 130 4.17 21.12 -9.07
CA LEU A 130 3.27 20.43 -10.00
C LEU A 130 3.03 21.29 -11.24
N LYS A 131 3.14 20.70 -12.41
CA LYS A 131 2.76 21.35 -13.68
C LYS A 131 1.29 21.76 -13.62
N SER A 132 0.98 22.98 -14.08
CA SER A 132 -0.39 23.51 -14.08
C SER A 132 -1.37 22.62 -14.84
N ALA A 133 -0.94 22.02 -15.95
CA ALA A 133 -1.73 21.10 -16.76
C ALA A 133 -2.21 19.84 -16.00
N ASN A 134 -1.54 19.48 -14.89
CA ASN A 134 -1.85 18.25 -14.15
C ASN A 134 -2.63 18.52 -12.85
N ARG A 135 -3.00 19.78 -12.58
CA ARG A 135 -3.83 20.12 -11.42
C ARG A 135 -5.19 19.47 -11.49
N ASP A 136 -5.80 19.42 -12.68
CA ASP A 136 -7.10 18.81 -12.92
C ASP A 136 -7.12 17.31 -12.53
N ASN A 137 -6.06 16.57 -12.85
CA ASN A 137 -5.91 15.18 -12.40
C ASN A 137 -5.92 15.04 -10.87
N MET A 138 -5.24 15.94 -10.18
CA MET A 138 -5.21 15.92 -8.71
C MET A 138 -6.55 16.35 -8.11
N THR A 139 -7.25 17.29 -8.73
CA THR A 139 -8.61 17.66 -8.34
C THR A 139 -9.59 16.48 -8.51
N LYS A 140 -9.54 15.79 -9.65
CA LYS A 140 -10.33 14.57 -9.90
C LYS A 140 -10.02 13.44 -8.88
N LEU A 141 -8.74 13.27 -8.51
CA LEU A 141 -8.33 12.35 -7.45
C LEU A 141 -8.94 12.77 -6.11
N ALA A 142 -8.85 14.06 -5.75
CA ALA A 142 -9.38 14.58 -4.50
C ALA A 142 -10.91 14.41 -4.40
N GLU A 143 -11.65 14.67 -5.47
CA GLU A 143 -13.10 14.46 -5.52
C GLU A 143 -13.47 12.99 -5.28
N THR A 144 -12.73 12.05 -5.88
CA THR A 144 -12.93 10.63 -5.62
C THR A 144 -12.60 10.27 -4.18
N LEU A 145 -11.52 10.82 -3.61
CA LEU A 145 -11.16 10.61 -2.20
C LEU A 145 -12.16 11.22 -1.22
N LYS A 146 -12.84 12.32 -1.56
CA LYS A 146 -13.95 12.90 -0.77
C LYS A 146 -15.15 11.96 -0.73
N LYS A 147 -15.51 11.40 -1.88
CA LYS A 147 -16.62 10.44 -1.99
C LYS A 147 -16.36 9.17 -1.18
N TYR A 148 -15.14 8.68 -1.16
CA TYR A 148 -14.70 7.50 -0.40
C TYR A 148 -13.88 7.94 0.83
N ASN A 149 -14.55 8.59 1.79
CA ASN A 149 -13.91 9.30 2.89
C ASN A 149 -13.35 8.39 4.01
N ASP A 150 -13.75 7.12 4.05
CA ASP A 150 -13.29 6.15 5.05
C ASP A 150 -12.01 5.39 4.59
N THR A 151 -11.15 6.06 3.83
CA THR A 151 -9.86 5.55 3.38
C THR A 151 -8.70 6.40 3.86
N GLU A 152 -7.54 5.77 4.03
CA GLU A 152 -6.24 6.41 4.21
C GLU A 152 -5.47 6.40 2.90
N VAL A 153 -4.55 7.35 2.76
CA VAL A 153 -3.77 7.56 1.54
C VAL A 153 -2.30 7.71 1.91
N LEU A 154 -1.46 6.83 1.39
CA LEU A 154 -0.01 6.94 1.44
C LEU A 154 0.49 7.43 0.08
N ILE A 155 1.26 8.51 0.08
CA ILE A 155 1.85 9.12 -1.11
C ILE A 155 3.36 8.92 -1.05
N GLU A 156 3.92 8.26 -2.03
CA GLU A 156 5.33 7.92 -2.10
C GLU A 156 5.99 8.54 -3.31
N GLY A 157 7.10 9.27 -3.09
CA GLY A 157 7.94 9.80 -4.14
C GLY A 157 9.15 8.90 -4.37
N HIS A 158 9.50 8.69 -5.64
CA HIS A 158 10.67 7.90 -6.05
C HIS A 158 11.46 8.63 -7.13
N ALA A 159 12.75 8.37 -7.17
CA ALA A 159 13.69 8.86 -8.19
C ALA A 159 14.39 7.69 -8.87
N ASP A 160 15.05 7.95 -9.98
CA ASP A 160 16.06 7.06 -10.54
C ASP A 160 17.42 7.29 -9.84
N ASN A 161 18.45 6.58 -10.26
CA ASN A 161 19.79 6.68 -9.69
C ASN A 161 20.65 7.84 -10.31
N THR A 162 20.02 8.82 -10.92
CA THR A 162 20.74 9.98 -11.46
C THR A 162 20.92 11.03 -10.38
N GLY A 163 22.18 11.36 -10.05
CA GLY A 163 22.50 12.32 -8.99
C GLY A 163 22.95 11.65 -7.69
N SER A 164 22.92 12.38 -6.59
CA SER A 164 23.28 11.83 -5.27
C SER A 164 22.06 11.31 -4.53
N ASP A 165 22.23 10.26 -3.73
CA ASP A 165 21.19 9.67 -2.88
C ASP A 165 20.48 10.72 -2.03
N GLN A 166 21.25 11.67 -1.45
CA GLN A 166 20.69 12.74 -0.61
C GLN A 166 19.82 13.71 -1.41
N HIS A 167 20.22 14.04 -2.64
CA HIS A 167 19.44 14.89 -3.55
C HIS A 167 18.15 14.16 -3.94
N ASN A 168 18.24 12.92 -4.40
CA ASN A 168 17.12 12.08 -4.81
C ASN A 168 16.12 11.86 -3.68
N LEU A 169 16.61 11.65 -2.44
CA LEU A 169 15.75 11.53 -1.27
C LEU A 169 14.96 12.82 -1.03
N LYS A 170 15.64 13.99 -0.99
CA LYS A 170 14.99 15.28 -0.77
C LYS A 170 13.99 15.62 -1.89
N LEU A 171 14.35 15.35 -3.14
CA LEU A 171 13.47 15.62 -4.29
C LEU A 171 12.19 14.78 -4.21
N SER A 172 12.33 13.48 -3.94
CA SER A 172 11.20 12.57 -3.80
C SER A 172 10.28 12.92 -2.62
N GLU A 173 10.84 13.32 -1.46
CA GLU A 173 10.07 13.83 -0.31
C GLU A 173 9.27 15.08 -0.67
N ARG A 174 9.90 16.05 -1.36
CA ARG A 174 9.24 17.29 -1.78
C ARG A 174 8.11 17.03 -2.77
N ARG A 175 8.30 16.10 -3.71
CA ARG A 175 7.27 15.68 -4.69
C ARG A 175 6.07 15.05 -3.99
N ALA A 176 6.28 14.10 -3.09
CA ALA A 176 5.21 13.50 -2.29
C ALA A 176 4.46 14.55 -1.47
N LYS A 177 5.20 15.47 -0.81
CA LYS A 177 4.63 16.58 -0.04
C LYS A 177 3.82 17.56 -0.89
N THR A 178 4.24 17.82 -2.12
CA THR A 178 3.50 18.71 -3.04
C THR A 178 2.15 18.10 -3.38
N VAL A 179 2.10 16.80 -3.70
CA VAL A 179 0.84 16.08 -3.97
C VAL A 179 -0.05 16.10 -2.71
N ALA A 180 0.49 15.78 -1.54
CA ALA A 180 -0.26 15.80 -0.28
C ALA A 180 -0.86 17.19 0.01
N LYS A 181 -0.07 18.26 -0.13
CA LYS A 181 -0.54 19.65 0.07
C LYS A 181 -1.66 20.03 -0.88
N LEU A 182 -1.57 19.60 -2.13
CA LEU A 182 -2.63 19.88 -3.11
C LEU A 182 -3.91 19.13 -2.74
N LEU A 183 -3.84 17.85 -2.38
CA LEU A 183 -5.00 17.12 -1.90
C LEU A 183 -5.62 17.76 -0.64
N GLN A 184 -4.79 18.30 0.26
CA GLN A 184 -5.26 19.06 1.43
C GLN A 184 -5.98 20.35 1.01
N SER A 185 -5.42 21.11 0.07
CA SER A 185 -6.06 22.34 -0.44
C SER A 185 -7.39 22.04 -1.17
N GLU A 186 -7.52 20.85 -1.74
CA GLU A 186 -8.77 20.32 -2.29
C GLU A 186 -9.74 19.79 -1.22
N GLY A 187 -9.40 19.91 0.07
CA GLY A 187 -10.29 19.57 1.19
C GLY A 187 -10.15 18.14 1.73
N ILE A 188 -9.11 17.40 1.35
CA ILE A 188 -8.80 16.11 2.00
C ILE A 188 -8.17 16.39 3.37
N LYS A 189 -8.71 15.76 4.42
CA LYS A 189 -8.21 15.92 5.79
C LYS A 189 -6.76 15.42 5.89
N GLY A 190 -5.87 16.22 6.48
CA GLY A 190 -4.45 15.91 6.58
C GLY A 190 -4.16 14.61 7.35
N ASN A 191 -5.01 14.24 8.32
CA ASN A 191 -4.86 12.99 9.06
C ASN A 191 -5.14 11.72 8.23
N ARG A 192 -5.70 11.87 7.03
CA ARG A 192 -5.86 10.77 6.06
C ARG A 192 -4.64 10.61 5.15
N LEU A 193 -3.73 11.57 5.14
CA LEU A 193 -2.60 11.62 4.21
C LEU A 193 -1.30 11.34 4.94
N THR A 194 -0.50 10.46 4.38
CA THR A 194 0.89 10.22 4.80
C THR A 194 1.76 10.37 3.57
N GLU A 195 2.82 11.18 3.67
CA GLU A 195 3.78 11.37 2.59
C GLU A 195 5.16 10.83 2.94
N LYS A 196 5.84 10.22 1.95
CA LYS A 196 7.20 9.70 2.07
C LYS A 196 8.00 9.88 0.78
N GLY A 197 9.29 10.15 0.92
CA GLY A 197 10.25 10.03 -0.16
C GLY A 197 11.17 8.84 0.06
N TYR A 198 11.51 8.16 -1.00
CA TYR A 198 12.42 7.01 -0.98
C TYR A 198 13.68 7.25 -1.83
N GLY A 199 13.76 8.38 -2.57
CA GLY A 199 14.84 8.58 -3.51
C GLY A 199 14.90 7.40 -4.49
N GLU A 200 16.07 6.88 -4.71
CA GLU A 200 16.35 5.74 -5.58
C GLU A 200 16.33 4.37 -4.88
N SER A 201 16.05 4.34 -3.57
CA SER A 201 16.20 3.13 -2.74
C SER A 201 15.18 2.01 -3.02
N GLN A 202 14.15 2.30 -3.84
CA GLN A 202 13.10 1.34 -4.21
C GLN A 202 12.85 1.35 -5.72
N PRO A 203 13.77 0.85 -6.54
CA PRO A 203 13.62 0.80 -7.98
C PRO A 203 12.56 -0.24 -8.38
N LEU A 204 11.74 0.09 -9.40
CA LEU A 204 10.83 -0.86 -10.06
C LEU A 204 11.49 -1.57 -11.24
N ALA A 205 12.46 -0.91 -11.88
CA ALA A 205 13.14 -1.39 -13.05
C ALA A 205 14.64 -1.12 -12.95
N ASP A 206 15.40 -1.76 -13.83
CA ASP A 206 16.85 -1.56 -13.89
C ASP A 206 17.20 -0.12 -14.30
N ASN A 207 17.98 0.56 -13.48
CA ASN A 207 18.47 1.92 -13.72
C ASN A 207 19.49 2.03 -14.85
N SER A 208 20.03 0.93 -15.37
CA SER A 208 20.97 0.94 -16.51
C SER A 208 20.32 1.42 -17.80
N SER A 209 19.03 1.18 -17.99
CA SER A 209 18.27 1.58 -19.17
C SER A 209 17.54 2.91 -18.98
N VAL A 210 17.36 3.67 -20.07
CA VAL A 210 16.57 4.92 -20.05
C VAL A 210 15.13 4.65 -19.65
N SER A 211 14.52 3.61 -20.21
CA SER A 211 13.13 3.23 -19.89
C SER A 211 12.97 2.76 -18.44
N GLY A 212 13.96 2.07 -17.87
CA GLY A 212 13.95 1.67 -16.47
C GLY A 212 14.05 2.86 -15.54
N ARG A 213 14.94 3.81 -15.82
CA ARG A 213 15.00 5.07 -15.05
C ARG A 213 13.69 5.84 -15.13
N GLN A 214 13.04 5.90 -16.27
CA GLN A 214 11.73 6.55 -16.39
C GLN A 214 10.69 5.87 -15.49
N GLN A 215 10.63 4.55 -15.43
CA GLN A 215 9.73 3.82 -14.54
C GLN A 215 10.05 4.06 -13.05
N ASN A 216 11.32 4.30 -12.71
CA ASN A 216 11.75 4.58 -11.36
C ASN A 216 11.37 6.00 -10.91
N ARG A 217 11.37 6.99 -11.81
CA ARG A 217 10.88 8.35 -11.55
C ARG A 217 9.36 8.38 -11.50
N ARG A 218 8.78 8.15 -10.32
CA ARG A 218 7.32 8.03 -10.14
C ARG A 218 6.83 8.58 -8.82
N VAL A 219 5.53 8.84 -8.75
CA VAL A 219 4.79 9.02 -7.50
C VAL A 219 3.76 7.90 -7.40
N GLU A 220 3.80 7.17 -6.29
CA GLU A 220 2.80 6.16 -5.98
C GLU A 220 1.81 6.70 -4.93
N VAL A 221 0.53 6.41 -5.13
CA VAL A 221 -0.55 6.72 -4.19
C VAL A 221 -1.24 5.42 -3.83
N ALA A 222 -1.06 4.97 -2.59
CA ALA A 222 -1.74 3.80 -2.06
C ALA A 222 -2.98 4.25 -1.28
N ILE A 223 -4.14 3.67 -1.61
CA ILE A 223 -5.43 3.92 -0.97
C ILE A 223 -5.87 2.63 -0.30
N PHE A 224 -6.20 2.69 0.98
CA PHE A 224 -6.62 1.52 1.77
C PHE A 224 -7.64 1.92 2.83
N ALA A 225 -8.36 0.93 3.37
CA ALA A 225 -9.39 1.14 4.38
C ALA A 225 -8.79 1.72 5.67
N ASN A 226 -9.40 2.77 6.21
CA ASN A 226 -9.06 3.26 7.54
C ASN A 226 -9.62 2.32 8.63
N GLU A 227 -9.29 2.59 9.89
CA GLU A 227 -9.73 1.76 11.01
C GLU A 227 -11.26 1.70 11.13
N LYS A 228 -11.96 2.81 10.85
CA LYS A 228 -13.43 2.88 10.89
C LYS A 228 -14.05 1.93 9.85
N LEU A 229 -13.58 1.99 8.60
CA LEU A 229 -14.08 1.13 7.53
C LEU A 229 -13.78 -0.35 7.82
N ARG A 230 -12.59 -0.66 8.34
CA ARG A 230 -12.22 -2.04 8.71
C ARG A 230 -13.14 -2.60 9.80
N LYS A 231 -13.35 -1.85 10.89
CA LYS A 231 -14.27 -2.25 11.96
C LYS A 231 -15.72 -2.43 11.49
N ALA A 232 -16.17 -1.57 10.57
CA ALA A 232 -17.50 -1.72 9.98
C ALA A 232 -17.62 -2.94 9.07
N ALA A 233 -16.55 -3.25 8.34
CA ALA A 233 -16.46 -4.46 7.50
C ALA A 233 -16.54 -5.74 8.35
N GLU A 234 -15.79 -5.79 9.44
CA GLU A 234 -15.80 -6.92 10.38
C GLU A 234 -17.20 -7.16 10.99
N ARG A 235 -17.95 -6.07 11.21
CA ARG A 235 -19.34 -6.12 11.72
C ARG A 235 -20.39 -6.32 10.63
N GLY A 236 -20.03 -6.33 9.37
CA GLY A 236 -20.97 -6.42 8.24
C GLY A 236 -21.84 -5.15 8.02
N THR A 237 -21.43 -3.99 8.55
CA THR A 237 -22.22 -2.74 8.56
C THR A 237 -21.74 -1.68 7.57
N ILE A 238 -20.96 -2.04 6.57
CA ILE A 238 -20.42 -1.08 5.57
C ILE A 238 -21.52 -0.27 4.86
N GLY A 239 -22.71 -0.85 4.63
CA GLY A 239 -23.82 -0.16 3.95
C GLY A 239 -24.35 1.08 4.67
N ASN A 240 -24.09 1.23 5.97
CA ASN A 240 -24.61 2.32 6.81
C ASN A 240 -23.61 3.49 6.98
N ILE A 241 -22.45 3.44 6.34
CA ILE A 241 -21.39 4.44 6.55
C ILE A 241 -21.50 5.62 5.56
N ASN A 242 -22.21 5.43 4.43
CA ASN A 242 -22.35 6.41 3.36
C ASN A 242 -23.75 7.07 3.31
N SER A 243 -24.53 6.95 4.38
CA SER A 243 -25.82 7.64 4.56
C SER A 243 -25.65 8.92 5.36
#